data_cb3c00e5f3c6e4c03415865c67fb4818
#
_entry.id   cb3c00e5f3c6e4c03415865c67fb4818
#
_cell.length_a   1.000
_cell.length_b   1.000
_cell.length_c   1.000
_cell.angle_alpha   90.00
_cell.angle_beta   90.00
_cell.angle_gamma   90.00
#
_symmetry.space_group_name_H-M   'P 1'
#
loop_
_entity.id
_entity.type
_entity.pdbx_description
1 polymer ?
#
loop_
_entity_poly.entity_id
_entity_poly.type
_entity_poly.pdbx_seq_one_letter_code
_entity_poly.pdbx_strand_id
1 'polypeptide(L)'
;GDYYFVETAAPAGYELNDSKLNFTVELQTTTKVATVSATNAEKTGSVVLNKTDSDTGKTLAGAVFDLYKKNGTKIASGLTTDAKGQIKVNDLKPGDYYFVETAAPAGYELNDSKLNFTVELQTTTKVATVSATNAEKTGSVVLNKTDGDTGKTLAGAVFDLYKKNGTKIASGLTTDAKGQIQVNDLKPGDYYFVETAAPAGYKLSNEKISFTVKLQLNNESAVVVAKNFKKSTPPNTNDNHGNGQKMPNTGDVNNVGMTLIGILSVLGLFVYSFFKPYRRERQ
;
A
#
# COMPACT_ATOMS: atom_id res chain seq x y z
N GLY A 1 -6.21 -26.63 -70.32
CA GLY A 1 -7.40 -26.12 -69.65
C GLY A 1 -7.07 -25.45 -68.34
N ASP A 2 -7.96 -24.60 -67.85
CA ASP A 2 -7.80 -23.86 -66.60
C ASP A 2 -8.44 -24.62 -65.46
N TYR A 3 -7.68 -24.67 -64.35
CA TYR A 3 -8.06 -25.40 -63.14
C TYR A 3 -7.71 -24.56 -61.91
N TYR A 4 -8.24 -24.95 -60.76
CA TYR A 4 -7.86 -24.37 -59.50
C TYR A 4 -7.92 -25.41 -58.40
N PHE A 5 -7.08 -25.22 -57.37
CA PHE A 5 -7.21 -25.89 -56.11
C PHE A 5 -7.87 -24.93 -55.09
N VAL A 6 -8.57 -25.50 -54.12
CA VAL A 6 -9.08 -24.83 -52.94
C VAL A 6 -8.71 -25.68 -51.75
N GLU A 7 -8.13 -25.08 -50.69
CA GLU A 7 -7.87 -25.78 -49.44
C GLU A 7 -9.20 -26.02 -48.73
N THR A 8 -9.46 -27.27 -48.34
CA THR A 8 -10.67 -27.64 -47.62
C THR A 8 -10.44 -27.90 -46.11
N ALA A 9 -9.16 -28.03 -45.70
CA ALA A 9 -8.77 -28.16 -44.30
C ALA A 9 -7.34 -27.65 -44.13
N ALA A 10 -7.12 -26.71 -43.17
CA ALA A 10 -5.80 -26.23 -42.82
C ALA A 10 -5.10 -27.20 -41.86
N PRO A 11 -3.76 -27.23 -41.83
CA PRO A 11 -3.02 -27.93 -40.77
C PRO A 11 -3.39 -27.39 -39.38
N ALA A 12 -3.24 -28.22 -38.34
CA ALA A 12 -3.51 -27.83 -36.97
C ALA A 12 -2.67 -26.59 -36.58
N GLY A 13 -3.34 -25.57 -36.03
CA GLY A 13 -2.71 -24.30 -35.64
C GLY A 13 -2.63 -23.23 -36.75
N TYR A 14 -3.14 -23.51 -37.93
CA TYR A 14 -3.15 -22.58 -39.06
C TYR A 14 -4.57 -22.19 -39.45
N GLU A 15 -4.70 -21.00 -40.05
CA GLU A 15 -5.94 -20.49 -40.61
C GLU A 15 -6.20 -21.18 -41.95
N LEU A 16 -7.46 -21.52 -42.24
CA LEU A 16 -7.86 -21.99 -43.56
C LEU A 16 -7.70 -20.88 -44.62
N ASN A 17 -7.04 -21.21 -45.73
CA ASN A 17 -6.94 -20.29 -46.90
C ASN A 17 -7.76 -20.89 -48.03
N ASP A 18 -9.01 -20.48 -48.14
CA ASP A 18 -9.97 -20.94 -49.15
C ASP A 18 -9.84 -20.21 -50.50
N SER A 19 -8.76 -19.43 -50.69
CA SER A 19 -8.47 -18.75 -51.98
C SER A 19 -8.25 -19.78 -53.09
N LYS A 20 -8.79 -19.49 -54.29
CA LYS A 20 -8.57 -20.29 -55.46
C LYS A 20 -7.12 -20.17 -55.97
N LEU A 21 -6.40 -21.27 -55.99
CA LEU A 21 -5.06 -21.38 -56.54
C LEU A 21 -5.15 -21.81 -57.99
N ASN A 22 -5.25 -20.83 -58.90
CA ASN A 22 -5.47 -21.06 -60.34
C ASN A 22 -4.19 -21.54 -61.03
N PHE A 23 -4.36 -22.46 -61.98
CA PHE A 23 -3.28 -22.90 -62.89
C PHE A 23 -3.84 -23.35 -64.23
N THR A 24 -3.01 -23.31 -65.23
CA THR A 24 -3.36 -23.71 -66.59
C THR A 24 -2.51 -24.94 -66.99
N VAL A 25 -3.16 -25.95 -67.51
CA VAL A 25 -2.49 -27.07 -68.15
C VAL A 25 -2.59 -26.88 -69.67
N GLU A 26 -1.46 -26.61 -70.29
CA GLU A 26 -1.34 -26.40 -71.72
C GLU A 26 -1.19 -27.73 -72.50
N LEU A 27 -1.52 -27.76 -73.76
CA LEU A 27 -1.21 -28.88 -74.62
C LEU A 27 0.31 -29.01 -74.74
N GLN A 28 0.83 -30.18 -74.30
CA GLN A 28 2.27 -30.36 -74.18
C GLN A 28 2.79 -31.33 -75.26
N THR A 29 3.91 -30.97 -75.85
CA THR A 29 4.74 -31.88 -76.69
C THR A 29 5.84 -32.55 -75.88
N THR A 30 6.12 -32.03 -74.68
CA THR A 30 7.05 -32.59 -73.66
C THR A 30 6.41 -32.52 -72.26
N THR A 31 6.83 -33.39 -71.32
CA THR A 31 6.29 -33.43 -69.95
C THR A 31 6.63 -32.16 -69.19
N LYS A 32 5.71 -31.20 -69.06
CA LYS A 32 5.85 -29.99 -68.27
C LYS A 32 4.85 -30.04 -67.12
N VAL A 33 5.31 -29.83 -65.90
CA VAL A 33 4.49 -29.80 -64.68
C VAL A 33 4.07 -28.38 -64.36
N ALA A 34 2.76 -28.13 -64.22
CA ALA A 34 2.27 -26.85 -63.69
C ALA A 34 2.48 -26.87 -62.15
N THR A 35 3.05 -25.78 -61.62
CA THR A 35 3.31 -25.66 -60.17
C THR A 35 2.50 -24.52 -59.59
N VAL A 36 1.84 -24.72 -58.50
CA VAL A 36 1.18 -23.68 -57.67
C VAL A 36 1.65 -23.80 -56.25
N SER A 37 1.65 -22.68 -55.52
CA SER A 37 2.04 -22.64 -54.11
C SER A 37 0.86 -22.19 -53.27
N ALA A 38 0.68 -22.84 -52.13
CA ALA A 38 -0.29 -22.50 -51.10
C ALA A 38 0.45 -22.10 -49.79
N THR A 39 -0.10 -21.16 -49.06
CA THR A 39 0.42 -20.72 -47.77
C THR A 39 -0.71 -20.56 -46.77
N ASN A 40 -0.48 -20.94 -45.53
CA ASN A 40 -1.38 -20.70 -44.43
C ASN A 40 -0.73 -19.72 -43.43
N ALA A 41 -1.55 -18.90 -42.78
CA ALA A 41 -1.14 -18.07 -41.65
C ALA A 41 -1.29 -18.86 -40.35
N GLU A 42 -0.32 -18.74 -39.43
CA GLU A 42 -0.44 -19.28 -38.09
C GLU A 42 -1.59 -18.60 -37.34
N LYS A 43 -2.39 -19.37 -36.61
CA LYS A 43 -3.39 -18.84 -35.67
C LYS A 43 -2.70 -18.05 -34.58
N THR A 44 -3.25 -16.84 -34.28
CA THR A 44 -2.75 -15.99 -33.21
C THR A 44 -3.33 -16.42 -31.86
N GLY A 45 -2.64 -16.04 -30.78
CA GLY A 45 -3.08 -16.24 -29.43
C GLY A 45 -3.21 -14.92 -28.67
N SER A 46 -3.46 -15.00 -27.37
CA SER A 46 -3.60 -13.84 -26.50
C SER A 46 -2.91 -14.08 -25.17
N VAL A 47 -2.63 -12.96 -24.46
CA VAL A 47 -2.11 -12.98 -23.09
C VAL A 47 -2.91 -12.04 -22.19
N VAL A 48 -3.10 -12.43 -20.93
CA VAL A 48 -3.61 -11.60 -19.86
C VAL A 48 -2.53 -11.47 -18.80
N LEU A 49 -2.11 -10.23 -18.53
CA LEU A 49 -1.29 -9.88 -17.37
C LEU A 49 -2.21 -9.46 -16.23
N ASN A 50 -1.98 -10.01 -15.04
CA ASN A 50 -2.66 -9.65 -13.79
C ASN A 50 -1.67 -8.96 -12.86
N LYS A 51 -1.99 -7.74 -12.46
CA LYS A 51 -1.16 -6.89 -11.57
C LYS A 51 -1.77 -6.80 -10.19
N THR A 52 -0.99 -7.13 -9.17
CA THR A 52 -1.43 -7.10 -7.77
C THR A 52 -0.38 -6.49 -6.83
N ASP A 53 -0.85 -6.05 -5.69
CA ASP A 53 -0.03 -5.74 -4.52
C ASP A 53 0.61 -7.01 -3.97
N SER A 54 1.91 -6.96 -3.67
CA SER A 54 2.69 -8.14 -3.23
C SER A 54 2.29 -8.69 -1.86
N ASP A 55 1.74 -7.85 -0.99
CA ASP A 55 1.41 -8.20 0.39
C ASP A 55 -0.05 -8.58 0.57
N THR A 56 -0.94 -7.83 -0.07
CA THR A 56 -2.38 -7.95 0.12
C THR A 56 -3.07 -8.74 -0.97
N GLY A 57 -2.42 -8.90 -2.13
CA GLY A 57 -3.02 -9.51 -3.33
C GLY A 57 -4.07 -8.63 -4.00
N LYS A 58 -4.29 -7.39 -3.53
CA LYS A 58 -5.22 -6.44 -4.13
C LYS A 58 -4.80 -6.10 -5.56
N THR A 59 -5.76 -6.04 -6.49
CA THR A 59 -5.50 -5.66 -7.87
C THR A 59 -5.04 -4.21 -7.99
N LEU A 60 -4.08 -3.94 -8.89
CA LEU A 60 -3.46 -2.64 -9.08
C LEU A 60 -3.70 -2.12 -10.49
N ALA A 61 -4.48 -1.04 -10.59
CA ALA A 61 -4.66 -0.27 -11.82
C ALA A 61 -3.53 0.76 -12.00
N GLY A 62 -3.28 1.17 -13.26
CA GLY A 62 -2.36 2.27 -13.58
C GLY A 62 -0.88 1.87 -13.68
N ALA A 63 -0.53 0.59 -13.53
CA ALA A 63 0.81 0.11 -13.87
C ALA A 63 0.99 0.12 -15.41
N VAL A 64 2.15 0.57 -15.87
CA VAL A 64 2.44 0.68 -17.32
C VAL A 64 3.51 -0.32 -17.71
N PHE A 65 3.28 -1.04 -18.79
CA PHE A 65 4.17 -2.09 -19.30
C PHE A 65 4.49 -1.89 -20.79
N ASP A 66 5.67 -2.34 -21.16
CA ASP A 66 6.06 -2.59 -22.55
C ASP A 66 6.11 -4.10 -22.79
N LEU A 67 5.74 -4.51 -24.00
CA LEU A 67 5.76 -5.91 -24.46
C LEU A 67 6.85 -6.11 -25.51
N TYR A 68 7.62 -7.18 -25.37
CA TYR A 68 8.72 -7.53 -26.25
C TYR A 68 8.65 -8.99 -26.68
N LYS A 69 9.18 -9.30 -27.86
CA LYS A 69 9.63 -10.66 -28.21
C LYS A 69 10.88 -11.01 -27.42
N LYS A 70 11.13 -12.31 -27.22
CA LYS A 70 12.34 -12.83 -26.56
C LYS A 70 13.65 -12.27 -27.14
N ASN A 71 13.70 -11.99 -28.42
CA ASN A 71 14.84 -11.41 -29.12
C ASN A 71 15.04 -9.91 -28.86
N GLY A 72 14.20 -9.27 -28.04
CA GLY A 72 14.27 -7.84 -27.68
C GLY A 72 13.48 -6.90 -28.61
N THR A 73 12.83 -7.42 -29.64
CA THR A 73 11.96 -6.59 -30.51
C THR A 73 10.74 -6.13 -29.71
N LYS A 74 10.53 -4.81 -29.59
CA LYS A 74 9.36 -4.23 -28.96
C LYS A 74 8.11 -4.45 -29.82
N ILE A 75 7.06 -4.98 -29.23
CA ILE A 75 5.76 -5.26 -29.86
C ILE A 75 4.74 -4.18 -29.54
N ALA A 76 4.69 -3.75 -28.26
CA ALA A 76 3.80 -2.69 -27.80
C ALA A 76 4.44 -1.91 -26.65
N SER A 77 4.01 -0.67 -26.43
CA SER A 77 4.46 0.20 -25.35
C SER A 77 3.30 0.91 -24.69
N GLY A 78 3.47 1.31 -23.43
CA GLY A 78 2.48 2.08 -22.70
C GLY A 78 1.19 1.31 -22.38
N LEU A 79 1.26 -0.02 -22.35
CA LEU A 79 0.13 -0.86 -21.97
C LEU A 79 -0.17 -0.64 -20.47
N THR A 80 -1.36 -0.14 -20.16
CA THR A 80 -1.73 0.25 -18.78
C THR A 80 -2.73 -0.74 -18.18
N THR A 81 -2.52 -1.14 -16.93
CA THR A 81 -3.46 -2.01 -16.20
C THR A 81 -4.78 -1.27 -15.93
N ASP A 82 -5.88 -1.94 -16.21
CA ASP A 82 -7.25 -1.43 -16.01
C ASP A 82 -7.67 -1.45 -14.52
N ALA A 83 -8.94 -1.10 -14.24
CA ALA A 83 -9.49 -1.12 -12.88
C ALA A 83 -9.49 -2.49 -12.21
N LYS A 84 -9.37 -3.58 -12.98
CA LYS A 84 -9.23 -4.95 -12.48
C LYS A 84 -7.77 -5.38 -12.33
N GLY A 85 -6.82 -4.48 -12.59
CA GLY A 85 -5.38 -4.76 -12.60
C GLY A 85 -4.95 -5.59 -13.81
N GLN A 86 -5.64 -5.50 -14.95
CA GLN A 86 -5.39 -6.37 -16.09
C GLN A 86 -4.90 -5.60 -17.32
N ILE A 87 -3.99 -6.23 -18.05
CA ILE A 87 -3.66 -5.92 -19.47
C ILE A 87 -4.01 -7.14 -20.28
N LYS A 88 -4.76 -6.95 -21.37
CA LYS A 88 -5.04 -8.00 -22.36
C LYS A 88 -4.44 -7.61 -23.70
N VAL A 89 -3.64 -8.53 -24.28
CA VAL A 89 -3.08 -8.38 -25.62
C VAL A 89 -3.54 -9.55 -26.46
N ASN A 90 -4.15 -9.25 -27.61
CA ASN A 90 -4.63 -10.24 -28.58
C ASN A 90 -3.70 -10.29 -29.80
N ASP A 91 -3.99 -11.20 -30.72
CA ASP A 91 -3.39 -11.33 -32.05
C ASP A 91 -1.86 -11.48 -32.03
N LEU A 92 -1.33 -12.10 -30.96
CA LEU A 92 0.08 -12.46 -30.88
C LEU A 92 0.36 -13.72 -31.65
N LYS A 93 1.37 -13.69 -32.54
CA LYS A 93 1.87 -14.88 -33.20
C LYS A 93 2.46 -15.88 -32.19
N PRO A 94 2.48 -17.17 -32.47
CA PRO A 94 3.20 -18.12 -31.64
C PRO A 94 4.66 -17.71 -31.41
N GLY A 95 5.15 -17.89 -30.17
CA GLY A 95 6.52 -17.53 -29.81
C GLY A 95 6.67 -17.12 -28.35
N ASP A 96 7.92 -16.79 -27.98
CA ASP A 96 8.30 -16.34 -26.65
C ASP A 96 8.32 -14.81 -26.55
N TYR A 97 7.76 -14.32 -25.47
CA TYR A 97 7.58 -12.91 -25.17
C TYR A 97 7.93 -12.58 -23.72
N TYR A 98 8.08 -11.30 -23.40
CA TYR A 98 8.14 -10.82 -22.04
C TYR A 98 7.55 -9.41 -21.91
N PHE A 99 6.95 -9.14 -20.75
CA PHE A 99 6.61 -7.79 -20.32
C PHE A 99 7.73 -7.22 -19.45
N VAL A 100 7.85 -5.87 -19.46
CA VAL A 100 8.66 -5.08 -18.54
C VAL A 100 7.80 -3.94 -18.04
N GLU A 101 7.73 -3.74 -16.72
CA GLU A 101 7.06 -2.58 -16.14
C GLU A 101 7.91 -1.33 -16.37
N THR A 102 7.33 -0.27 -16.93
CA THR A 102 7.99 1.01 -17.19
C THR A 102 7.55 2.10 -16.23
N ALA A 103 6.38 1.95 -15.58
CA ALA A 103 5.92 2.80 -14.49
C ALA A 103 5.03 2.00 -13.53
N ALA A 104 5.36 2.06 -12.25
CA ALA A 104 4.52 1.48 -11.19
C ALA A 104 3.30 2.38 -10.90
N PRO A 105 2.20 1.83 -10.32
CA PRO A 105 1.12 2.64 -9.80
C PRO A 105 1.62 3.64 -8.74
N ALA A 106 0.90 4.74 -8.57
CA ALA A 106 1.24 5.74 -7.57
C ALA A 106 1.34 5.13 -6.16
N GLY A 107 2.45 5.37 -5.47
CA GLY A 107 2.73 4.83 -4.14
C GLY A 107 3.40 3.46 -4.10
N TYR A 108 3.71 2.88 -5.26
CA TYR A 108 4.36 1.58 -5.37
C TYR A 108 5.79 1.69 -5.92
N GLU A 109 6.63 0.73 -5.55
CA GLU A 109 7.96 0.57 -6.10
C GLU A 109 7.91 -0.04 -7.50
N LEU A 110 8.74 0.45 -8.43
CA LEU A 110 8.86 -0.12 -9.76
C LEU A 110 9.49 -1.52 -9.67
N ASN A 111 8.92 -2.47 -10.40
CA ASN A 111 9.50 -3.81 -10.58
C ASN A 111 9.74 -4.05 -12.07
N ASP A 112 10.94 -3.76 -12.54
CA ASP A 112 11.37 -3.85 -13.93
C ASP A 112 11.81 -5.26 -14.37
N SER A 113 11.55 -6.27 -13.56
CA SER A 113 11.84 -7.68 -13.87
C SER A 113 11.12 -8.11 -15.14
N LYS A 114 11.81 -8.89 -15.98
CA LYS A 114 11.21 -9.48 -17.18
C LYS A 114 10.20 -10.58 -16.80
N LEU A 115 8.96 -10.41 -17.24
CA LEU A 115 7.89 -11.37 -17.01
C LEU A 115 7.69 -12.18 -18.29
N ASN A 116 8.36 -13.32 -18.37
CA ASN A 116 8.39 -14.18 -19.57
C ASN A 116 7.10 -15.01 -19.70
N PHE A 117 6.66 -15.23 -20.96
CA PHE A 117 5.57 -16.13 -21.30
C PHE A 117 5.72 -16.61 -22.74
N THR A 118 5.00 -17.69 -23.07
CA THR A 118 4.96 -18.29 -24.40
C THR A 118 3.52 -18.27 -24.93
N VAL A 119 3.36 -17.81 -26.16
CA VAL A 119 2.14 -18.03 -26.96
C VAL A 119 2.39 -19.26 -27.80
N GLU A 120 1.66 -20.34 -27.51
CA GLU A 120 1.78 -21.60 -28.23
C GLU A 120 1.02 -21.53 -29.56
N LEU A 121 1.41 -22.36 -30.54
CA LEU A 121 0.65 -22.52 -31.78
C LEU A 121 -0.76 -23.03 -31.43
N GLN A 122 -1.79 -22.24 -31.80
CA GLN A 122 -3.13 -22.45 -31.30
C GLN A 122 -3.86 -23.55 -32.05
N THR A 123 -4.07 -24.69 -31.39
CA THR A 123 -5.03 -25.72 -31.81
C THR A 123 -6.39 -25.53 -31.13
N THR A 124 -6.41 -24.83 -29.97
CA THR A 124 -7.58 -24.39 -29.19
C THR A 124 -7.34 -22.99 -28.67
N THR A 125 -8.38 -22.25 -28.29
CA THR A 125 -8.29 -20.88 -27.71
C THR A 125 -7.67 -20.90 -26.30
N LYS A 126 -6.34 -21.02 -26.22
CA LYS A 126 -5.60 -20.93 -24.96
C LYS A 126 -5.08 -19.50 -24.76
N VAL A 127 -5.39 -18.90 -23.63
CA VAL A 127 -4.91 -17.56 -23.23
C VAL A 127 -3.70 -17.75 -22.30
N ALA A 128 -2.55 -17.16 -22.64
CA ALA A 128 -1.42 -17.13 -21.73
C ALA A 128 -1.74 -16.20 -20.54
N THR A 129 -1.27 -16.55 -19.36
CA THR A 129 -1.47 -15.73 -18.15
C THR A 129 -0.14 -15.40 -17.52
N VAL A 130 0.03 -14.13 -17.16
CA VAL A 130 1.22 -13.58 -16.50
C VAL A 130 0.81 -12.88 -15.22
N SER A 131 1.55 -13.09 -14.14
CA SER A 131 1.36 -12.39 -12.86
C SER A 131 2.50 -11.39 -12.63
N ALA A 132 2.14 -10.19 -12.20
CA ALA A 132 3.05 -9.12 -11.85
C ALA A 132 2.68 -8.55 -10.47
N THR A 133 3.67 -8.21 -9.64
CA THR A 133 3.44 -7.62 -8.32
C THR A 133 4.26 -6.33 -8.15
N ASN A 134 3.74 -5.39 -7.35
CA ASN A 134 4.55 -4.30 -6.79
C ASN A 134 4.42 -4.30 -5.26
N ALA A 135 5.47 -3.84 -4.59
CA ALA A 135 5.47 -3.54 -3.17
C ALA A 135 5.09 -2.07 -2.93
N GLU A 136 4.33 -1.79 -1.87
CA GLU A 136 4.06 -0.42 -1.44
C GLU A 136 5.35 0.28 -1.04
N LYS A 137 5.51 1.55 -1.40
CA LYS A 137 6.58 2.41 -0.87
C LYS A 137 6.43 2.57 0.62
N THR A 138 7.54 2.47 1.34
CA THR A 138 7.58 2.70 2.79
C THR A 138 7.69 4.20 3.10
N GLY A 139 7.30 4.56 4.32
CA GLY A 139 7.44 5.91 4.86
C GLY A 139 8.22 5.91 6.16
N SER A 140 8.23 7.06 6.83
CA SER A 140 8.94 7.25 8.09
C SER A 140 8.14 8.09 9.08
N VAL A 141 8.56 8.07 10.34
CA VAL A 141 8.03 8.93 11.40
C VAL A 141 9.18 9.54 12.21
N VAL A 142 9.01 10.80 12.60
CA VAL A 142 9.85 11.47 13.60
C VAL A 142 9.00 11.79 14.82
N LEU A 143 9.37 11.23 15.98
CA LEU A 143 8.81 11.60 17.26
C LEU A 143 9.71 12.67 17.90
N ASN A 144 9.14 13.79 18.31
CA ASN A 144 9.80 14.84 19.07
C ASN A 144 9.33 14.79 20.53
N LYS A 145 10.27 14.59 21.44
CA LYS A 145 10.01 14.53 22.88
C LYS A 145 10.32 15.84 23.56
N THR A 146 9.35 16.40 24.26
CA THR A 146 9.48 17.70 24.92
C THR A 146 8.96 17.71 26.35
N ASP A 147 9.49 18.62 27.16
CA ASP A 147 8.94 19.05 28.44
C ASP A 147 7.59 19.76 28.17
N GLY A 148 6.54 19.31 28.83
CA GLY A 148 5.18 19.80 28.60
C GLY A 148 4.95 21.25 29.04
N ASP A 149 5.75 21.75 29.98
CA ASP A 149 5.63 23.12 30.52
C ASP A 149 6.50 24.11 29.75
N THR A 150 7.74 23.71 29.40
CA THR A 150 8.75 24.63 28.85
C THR A 150 8.97 24.45 27.34
N GLY A 151 8.51 23.34 26.76
CA GLY A 151 8.78 22.97 25.37
C GLY A 151 10.21 22.50 25.09
N LYS A 152 11.10 22.44 26.12
CA LYS A 152 12.49 22.00 25.95
C LYS A 152 12.53 20.53 25.50
N THR A 153 13.44 20.21 24.57
CA THR A 153 13.64 18.82 24.11
C THR A 153 14.17 17.92 25.21
N LEU A 154 13.74 16.67 25.24
CA LEU A 154 14.06 15.69 26.26
C LEU A 154 14.70 14.43 25.65
N ALA A 155 15.98 14.20 25.97
CA ALA A 155 16.70 12.98 25.64
C ALA A 155 16.42 11.87 26.65
N GLY A 156 16.64 10.60 26.26
CA GLY A 156 16.61 9.44 27.15
C GLY A 156 15.20 8.90 27.48
N ALA A 157 14.15 9.41 26.87
CA ALA A 157 12.83 8.77 26.92
C ALA A 157 12.82 7.51 26.06
N VAL A 158 12.21 6.42 26.54
CA VAL A 158 12.15 5.14 25.83
C VAL A 158 10.73 4.84 25.40
N PHE A 159 10.58 4.40 24.15
CA PHE A 159 9.29 4.10 23.54
C PHE A 159 9.27 2.73 22.88
N ASP A 160 8.09 2.13 22.86
CA ASP A 160 7.74 1.02 21.98
C ASP A 160 6.81 1.51 20.88
N LEU A 161 6.95 0.95 19.66
CA LEU A 161 6.13 1.24 18.49
C LEU A 161 5.20 0.07 18.19
N TYR A 162 3.93 0.37 17.92
CA TYR A 162 2.90 -0.61 17.60
C TYR A 162 2.12 -0.22 16.36
N LYS A 163 1.61 -1.22 15.60
CA LYS A 163 0.48 -1.03 14.69
C LYS A 163 -0.81 -0.79 15.48
N LYS A 164 -1.79 -0.14 14.87
CA LYS A 164 -3.12 0.10 15.45
C LYS A 164 -3.79 -1.16 16.01
N ASN A 165 -3.57 -2.30 15.37
CA ASN A 165 -4.09 -3.61 15.83
C ASN A 165 -3.38 -4.19 17.05
N GLY A 166 -2.40 -3.49 17.62
CA GLY A 166 -1.63 -3.93 18.79
C GLY A 166 -0.37 -4.75 18.49
N THR A 167 -0.06 -5.03 17.25
CA THR A 167 1.18 -5.71 16.87
C THR A 167 2.38 -4.80 17.15
N LYS A 168 3.32 -5.26 17.98
CA LYS A 168 4.56 -4.54 18.29
C LYS A 168 5.50 -4.58 17.06
N ILE A 169 6.00 -3.40 16.64
CA ILE A 169 6.90 -3.22 15.51
C ILE A 169 8.36 -3.06 15.97
N ALA A 170 8.54 -2.25 17.03
CA ALA A 170 9.86 -2.00 17.60
C ALA A 170 9.74 -1.75 19.10
N SER A 171 10.82 -1.98 19.86
CA SER A 171 10.90 -1.74 21.30
C SER A 171 12.21 -1.07 21.68
N GLY A 172 12.20 -0.35 22.81
CA GLY A 172 13.39 0.27 23.37
C GLY A 172 13.92 1.44 22.54
N LEU A 173 13.09 2.07 21.72
CA LEU A 173 13.46 3.25 20.93
C LEU A 173 13.71 4.42 21.88
N THR A 174 14.94 4.96 21.90
CA THR A 174 15.34 5.99 22.86
C THR A 174 15.51 7.34 22.17
N THR A 175 14.98 8.42 22.77
CA THR A 175 15.16 9.77 22.25
C THR A 175 16.62 10.20 22.36
N ASP A 176 17.15 10.75 21.27
CA ASP A 176 18.52 11.25 21.14
C ASP A 176 18.76 12.58 21.90
N ALA A 177 19.95 13.17 21.77
CA ALA A 177 20.29 14.46 22.38
C ALA A 177 19.40 15.64 21.93
N LYS A 178 18.74 15.50 20.75
CA LYS A 178 17.77 16.48 20.24
C LYS A 178 16.34 16.17 20.69
N GLY A 179 16.15 15.13 21.49
CA GLY A 179 14.83 14.65 21.91
C GLY A 179 14.07 13.94 20.80
N GLN A 180 14.75 13.30 19.84
CA GLN A 180 14.11 12.72 18.66
C GLN A 180 14.27 11.20 18.60
N ILE A 181 13.23 10.54 18.08
CA ILE A 181 13.26 9.17 17.54
C ILE A 181 12.86 9.26 16.09
N GLN A 182 13.65 8.66 15.20
CA GLN A 182 13.29 8.47 13.79
C GLN A 182 13.13 6.97 13.52
N VAL A 183 12.02 6.60 12.88
CA VAL A 183 11.78 5.24 12.40
C VAL A 183 11.48 5.30 10.90
N ASN A 184 12.25 4.56 10.12
CA ASN A 184 12.13 4.46 8.67
C ASN A 184 11.46 3.14 8.27
N ASP A 185 11.23 2.96 6.97
CA ASP A 185 10.77 1.72 6.34
C ASP A 185 9.44 1.18 6.90
N LEU A 186 8.57 2.08 7.34
CA LEU A 186 7.22 1.76 7.79
C LEU A 186 6.30 1.63 6.58
N LYS A 187 5.60 0.50 6.47
CA LYS A 187 4.53 0.35 5.48
C LYS A 187 3.39 1.33 5.74
N PRO A 188 2.62 1.73 4.73
CA PRO A 188 1.42 2.52 4.94
C PRO A 188 0.48 1.90 5.97
N GLY A 189 -0.09 2.72 6.85
CA GLY A 189 -0.98 2.25 7.92
C GLY A 189 -0.99 3.15 9.15
N ASP A 190 -1.79 2.75 10.13
CA ASP A 190 -1.94 3.44 11.41
C ASP A 190 -1.06 2.79 12.48
N TYR A 191 -0.36 3.63 13.23
CA TYR A 191 0.60 3.26 14.27
C TYR A 191 0.41 4.10 15.51
N TYR A 192 1.02 3.67 16.63
CA TYR A 192 1.16 4.48 17.82
C TYR A 192 2.42 4.13 18.60
N PHE A 193 3.01 5.14 19.25
CA PHE A 193 4.05 4.98 20.25
C PHE A 193 3.44 4.89 21.65
N VAL A 194 4.12 4.15 22.53
CA VAL A 194 3.86 4.09 23.98
C VAL A 194 5.18 4.32 24.69
N GLU A 195 5.22 5.27 25.63
CA GLU A 195 6.39 5.49 26.46
C GLU A 195 6.54 4.37 27.48
N THR A 196 7.70 3.75 27.53
CA THR A 196 8.03 2.66 28.48
C THR A 196 8.97 3.12 29.61
N ALA A 197 9.73 4.21 29.38
CA ALA A 197 10.52 4.87 30.42
C ALA A 197 10.60 6.38 30.15
N ALA A 198 10.28 7.20 31.14
CA ALA A 198 10.42 8.63 31.06
C ALA A 198 11.87 9.06 31.36
N PRO A 199 12.31 10.25 30.86
CA PRO A 199 13.59 10.83 31.26
C PRO A 199 13.69 11.05 32.77
N ALA A 200 14.90 11.08 33.30
CA ALA A 200 15.13 11.33 34.74
C ALA A 200 14.45 12.63 35.22
N GLY A 201 13.71 12.57 36.31
CA GLY A 201 12.97 13.70 36.87
C GLY A 201 11.57 13.93 36.28
N TYR A 202 11.15 13.14 35.29
CA TYR A 202 9.85 13.27 34.64
C TYR A 202 8.90 12.11 35.01
N LYS A 203 7.60 12.38 34.93
CA LYS A 203 6.55 11.35 35.12
C LYS A 203 6.40 10.57 33.80
N LEU A 204 6.24 9.26 33.89
CA LEU A 204 5.89 8.40 32.75
C LEU A 204 4.51 8.80 32.20
N SER A 205 4.41 8.91 30.87
CA SER A 205 3.14 9.12 30.17
C SER A 205 2.55 7.80 29.71
N ASN A 206 1.27 7.58 29.99
CA ASN A 206 0.52 6.43 29.48
C ASN A 206 -0.23 6.74 28.16
N GLU A 207 0.01 7.92 27.58
CA GLU A 207 -0.63 8.35 26.35
C GLU A 207 -0.14 7.53 25.16
N LYS A 208 -1.08 7.12 24.29
CA LYS A 208 -0.79 6.54 22.99
C LYS A 208 -0.64 7.67 21.97
N ILE A 209 0.55 7.83 21.42
CA ILE A 209 0.84 8.87 20.43
C ILE A 209 0.63 8.29 19.04
N SER A 210 -0.58 8.48 18.52
CA SER A 210 -1.02 7.90 17.25
C SER A 210 -0.57 8.71 16.04
N PHE A 211 -0.27 8.02 14.93
CA PHE A 211 0.04 8.64 13.63
C PHE A 211 -0.32 7.68 12.50
N THR A 212 -0.37 8.22 11.28
CA THR A 212 -0.60 7.46 10.06
C THR A 212 0.57 7.65 9.10
N VAL A 213 1.13 6.55 8.62
CA VAL A 213 2.01 6.53 7.45
C VAL A 213 1.13 6.37 6.22
N LYS A 214 1.11 7.40 5.37
CA LYS A 214 0.32 7.39 4.12
C LYS A 214 1.07 6.63 3.03
N LEU A 215 0.34 6.11 2.06
CA LEU A 215 0.92 5.58 0.83
C LEU A 215 1.77 6.69 0.17
N GLN A 216 3.08 6.46 0.03
CA GLN A 216 4.03 7.52 -0.29
C GLN A 216 3.98 7.90 -1.76
N LEU A 217 3.48 9.10 -2.04
CA LEU A 217 3.65 9.81 -3.32
C LEU A 217 4.93 10.63 -3.33
N ASN A 218 5.27 11.21 -2.16
CA ASN A 218 6.49 12.00 -1.89
C ASN A 218 7.08 11.49 -0.58
N ASN A 219 8.39 11.57 -0.39
CA ASN A 219 9.11 11.07 0.81
C ASN A 219 8.81 11.91 2.07
N GLU A 220 7.54 12.09 2.43
CA GLU A 220 7.13 12.83 3.62
C GLU A 220 7.16 11.92 4.86
N SER A 221 7.85 12.40 5.93
CA SER A 221 7.83 11.76 7.24
C SER A 221 6.61 12.23 8.04
N ALA A 222 5.92 11.32 8.71
CA ALA A 222 4.99 11.71 9.77
C ALA A 222 5.77 12.36 10.92
N VAL A 223 5.21 13.42 11.52
CA VAL A 223 5.83 14.10 12.68
C VAL A 223 4.85 14.09 13.84
N VAL A 224 5.30 13.61 14.99
CA VAL A 224 4.50 13.58 16.22
C VAL A 224 5.26 14.15 17.40
N VAL A 225 4.52 14.60 18.41
CA VAL A 225 5.08 15.20 19.63
C VAL A 225 4.61 14.41 20.84
N ALA A 226 5.56 14.05 21.70
CA ALA A 226 5.32 13.43 22.99
C ALA A 226 5.75 14.37 24.11
N LYS A 227 4.94 14.52 25.16
CA LYS A 227 5.20 15.41 26.28
C LYS A 227 5.38 14.63 27.58
N ASN A 228 6.35 15.03 28.40
CA ASN A 228 6.37 14.67 29.81
C ASN A 228 6.33 15.92 30.70
N PHE A 229 5.83 15.74 31.90
CA PHE A 229 5.79 16.75 32.95
C PHE A 229 6.72 16.32 34.09
N LYS A 230 7.37 17.30 34.75
CA LYS A 230 8.25 17.03 35.86
C LYS A 230 7.52 16.35 37.01
N LYS A 231 8.23 15.53 37.75
CA LYS A 231 7.75 15.04 39.02
C LYS A 231 7.64 16.23 39.99
N SER A 232 6.51 16.36 40.73
CA SER A 232 6.43 17.34 41.83
C SER A 232 7.43 16.95 42.91
N THR A 233 8.36 17.84 43.22
CA THR A 233 9.14 17.73 44.47
C THR A 233 8.19 17.95 45.63
N PRO A 234 8.14 17.05 46.65
CA PRO A 234 7.43 17.38 47.89
C PRO A 234 8.00 18.68 48.45
N PRO A 235 7.17 19.54 49.08
CA PRO A 235 7.71 20.70 49.75
C PRO A 235 8.71 20.21 50.80
N ASN A 236 9.90 20.83 50.83
CA ASN A 236 10.93 20.53 51.80
C ASN A 236 10.43 20.97 53.18
N THR A 237 9.92 20.02 53.98
CA THR A 237 9.43 20.27 55.35
C THR A 237 10.60 20.42 56.35
N ASN A 238 11.74 20.99 55.94
CA ASN A 238 12.83 21.35 56.84
C ASN A 238 12.85 22.87 57.08
N ASP A 239 11.70 23.46 57.42
CA ASP A 239 11.69 24.70 58.18
C ASP A 239 11.73 24.37 59.68
N ASN A 240 12.96 24.10 60.13
CA ASN A 240 13.27 24.02 61.55
C ASN A 240 13.33 25.44 62.11
N HIS A 241 12.16 26.09 62.23
CA HIS A 241 12.05 27.30 63.07
C HIS A 241 11.86 26.86 64.50
N GLY A 242 13.04 26.59 65.12
CA GLY A 242 13.14 26.65 66.58
C GLY A 242 12.83 28.08 67.04
N ASN A 243 11.62 28.33 67.45
CA ASN A 243 11.36 29.37 68.43
C ASN A 243 10.25 28.95 69.33
N GLY A 244 10.66 28.58 70.53
CA GLY A 244 9.78 28.19 71.62
C GLY A 244 8.88 29.34 72.03
N GLN A 245 7.61 29.25 71.68
CA GLN A 245 6.56 29.92 72.44
C GLN A 245 5.55 28.88 72.92
N LYS A 246 5.57 28.76 74.25
CA LYS A 246 4.65 27.97 75.04
C LYS A 246 3.23 28.50 74.83
N MET A 247 2.36 27.73 74.25
CA MET A 247 0.91 28.04 74.17
C MET A 247 0.27 27.77 75.58
N PRO A 248 -0.62 28.67 76.01
CA PRO A 248 -1.42 28.41 77.18
C PRO A 248 -2.47 27.35 76.94
N ASN A 249 -2.60 26.45 77.86
CA ASN A 249 -3.60 25.39 77.88
C ASN A 249 -4.95 26.01 78.28
N THR A 250 -5.94 26.09 77.38
CA THR A 250 -7.33 26.28 77.79
C THR A 250 -8.15 25.23 77.06
N GLY A 251 -8.61 24.26 77.80
CA GLY A 251 -9.67 23.39 77.35
C GLY A 251 -10.96 24.18 77.21
N ASP A 252 -11.69 23.90 76.17
CA ASP A 252 -13.13 23.67 76.33
C ASP A 252 -13.70 22.97 75.06
N VAL A 253 -14.55 22.05 75.32
CA VAL A 253 -15.37 21.27 74.41
C VAL A 253 -16.57 22.13 74.03
N ASN A 254 -16.92 22.18 72.78
CA ASN A 254 -18.30 21.92 72.29
C ASN A 254 -18.50 22.23 70.80
N ASN A 255 -18.75 21.17 70.07
CA ASN A 255 -19.96 20.91 69.33
C ASN A 255 -20.32 21.82 68.08
N VAL A 256 -20.56 21.11 67.03
CA VAL A 256 -21.52 21.30 65.91
C VAL A 256 -21.18 22.31 64.81
N GLY A 257 -21.13 21.72 63.61
CA GLY A 257 -21.29 22.50 62.39
C GLY A 257 -20.81 21.76 61.12
N MET A 258 -21.49 20.69 60.78
CA MET A 258 -21.39 20.10 59.45
C MET A 258 -21.98 21.05 58.43
N THR A 259 -21.17 21.72 57.63
CA THR A 259 -21.67 22.45 56.46
C THR A 259 -21.26 21.70 55.19
N LEU A 260 -22.21 20.95 54.65
CA LEU A 260 -22.12 20.39 53.30
C LEU A 260 -22.17 21.54 52.28
N ILE A 261 -21.10 21.77 51.58
CA ILE A 261 -21.14 22.59 50.37
C ILE A 261 -21.33 21.64 49.19
N GLY A 262 -22.54 21.65 48.65
CA GLY A 262 -22.90 20.88 47.48
C GLY A 262 -22.20 21.39 46.23
N ILE A 263 -21.53 20.50 45.52
CA ILE A 263 -21.03 20.75 44.16
C ILE A 263 -22.16 20.47 43.19
N LEU A 264 -22.67 21.52 42.57
CA LEU A 264 -23.65 21.45 41.50
C LEU A 264 -22.94 20.89 40.24
N SER A 265 -23.24 19.66 39.88
CA SER A 265 -22.87 19.10 38.58
C SER A 265 -23.88 19.56 37.53
N VAL A 266 -23.44 20.37 36.60
CA VAL A 266 -24.21 20.73 35.40
C VAL A 266 -24.16 19.58 34.43
N LEU A 267 -25.27 18.85 34.29
CA LEU A 267 -25.50 17.90 33.20
C LEU A 267 -25.77 18.68 31.92
N GLY A 268 -24.84 18.65 30.98
CA GLY A 268 -25.06 19.07 29.61
C GLY A 268 -25.82 17.98 28.82
N LEU A 269 -27.09 18.25 28.53
CA LEU A 269 -27.87 17.45 27.59
C LEU A 269 -27.32 17.63 26.16
N PHE A 270 -26.78 16.59 25.58
CA PHE A 270 -26.57 16.51 24.13
C PHE A 270 -27.83 15.94 23.46
N VAL A 271 -28.52 16.80 22.70
CA VAL A 271 -29.64 16.41 21.84
C VAL A 271 -29.08 15.74 20.58
N TYR A 272 -29.29 14.45 20.41
CA TYR A 272 -29.06 13.73 19.17
C TYR A 272 -30.22 14.00 18.20
N SER A 273 -29.93 14.73 17.12
CA SER A 273 -30.84 14.90 16.00
C SER A 273 -30.70 13.71 15.04
N PHE A 274 -31.73 12.87 14.96
CA PHE A 274 -31.82 11.79 13.99
C PHE A 274 -32.29 12.37 12.63
N PHE A 275 -31.38 12.33 11.62
CA PHE A 275 -31.78 12.51 10.23
C PHE A 275 -32.25 11.17 9.66
N LYS A 276 -33.55 11.11 9.27
CA LYS A 276 -34.13 10.03 8.45
C LYS A 276 -33.72 10.22 6.99
N PRO A 277 -33.33 9.17 6.23
CA PRO A 277 -33.16 9.28 4.79
C PRO A 277 -34.49 9.30 4.06
N TYR A 278 -34.61 10.25 3.13
CA TYR A 278 -35.75 10.41 2.23
C TYR A 278 -35.68 9.39 1.10
N ARG A 279 -36.70 8.52 1.01
CA ARG A 279 -36.88 7.52 -0.05
C ARG A 279 -37.61 8.18 -1.21
N ARG A 280 -37.00 8.29 -2.38
CA ARG A 280 -37.63 8.66 -3.63
C ARG A 280 -38.19 7.40 -4.29
N GLU A 281 -39.52 7.33 -4.40
CA GLU A 281 -40.23 6.40 -5.27
C GLU A 281 -40.17 6.86 -6.73
N ARG A 282 -40.16 5.88 -7.64
CA ARG A 282 -40.16 6.06 -9.09
C ARG A 282 -41.59 6.36 -9.57
N GLN A 283 -41.68 7.21 -10.52
CA GLN A 283 -42.58 7.07 -11.65
C GLN A 283 -41.77 7.08 -12.93
#